data_c2716d138304b616d855c2502948b202
#
_entry.id   c2716d138304b616d855c2502948b202
#
_cell.length_a   1.000
_cell.length_b   1.000
_cell.length_c   1.000
_cell.angle_alpha   90.00
_cell.angle_beta   90.00
_cell.angle_gamma   90.00
#
_symmetry.space_group_name_H-M   'P 1'
#
loop_
_entity.id
_entity.type
_entity.pdbx_description
1 polymer ?
#
loop_
_entity_poly.entity_id
_entity_poly.type
_entity_poly.pdbx_seq_one_letter_code
_entity_poly.pdbx_strand_id
1 'polypeptide(L)'
;MILIVVSFCQSADLFSQISLQIGGGLGYISPAGDYGGSTIDFYDGTKYGMSSGFNYHAKARVGLLGFNLFGIIEYSTVSGDGESEAGQGEVENSHSLFSIKAGPEFNLSPPLSPVGFYIDGFVSVNTFSGTVKFQGVAEVPSGEYDLESATRFGVGAGGGVLLDLIPIVTFDIGVHYNLYNVLGQTYTGTTTNPKRLDAYTSLNDDKDPLYGTDDDIYIIENTRAINAWQFTLTAMIGI
;
A
#
# COMPACT_ATOMS: atom_id res chain seq x y z
N MET A 1 -51.26 20.59 -0.57
CA MET A 1 -51.11 19.23 -1.08
C MET A 1 -50.28 19.16 -2.36
N ILE A 2 -50.15 20.22 -3.17
CA ILE A 2 -49.34 20.25 -4.40
C ILE A 2 -47.83 20.35 -4.14
N LEU A 3 -47.40 20.99 -3.04
CA LEU A 3 -45.97 21.18 -2.72
C LEU A 3 -45.27 19.90 -2.32
N ILE A 4 -45.97 18.93 -1.72
CA ILE A 4 -45.39 17.64 -1.30
C ILE A 4 -45.14 16.71 -2.48
N VAL A 5 -45.94 16.76 -3.54
CA VAL A 5 -45.79 15.95 -4.75
C VAL A 5 -44.57 16.39 -5.56
N VAL A 6 -44.28 17.71 -5.62
CA VAL A 6 -43.12 18.27 -6.34
C VAL A 6 -41.81 17.86 -5.65
N SER A 7 -41.79 17.80 -4.28
CA SER A 7 -40.59 17.31 -3.55
C SER A 7 -40.32 15.83 -3.78
N PHE A 8 -41.33 15.00 -4.00
CA PHE A 8 -41.11 13.56 -4.30
C PHE A 8 -40.63 13.30 -5.74
N CYS A 9 -41.00 14.16 -6.71
CA CYS A 9 -40.49 14.05 -8.06
C CYS A 9 -39.00 14.48 -8.15
N GLN A 10 -38.56 15.45 -7.36
CA GLN A 10 -37.15 15.84 -7.30
C GLN A 10 -36.26 14.78 -6.66
N SER A 11 -36.80 13.96 -5.76
CA SER A 11 -36.02 12.86 -5.16
C SER A 11 -35.81 11.68 -6.13
N ALA A 12 -36.67 11.47 -7.10
CA ALA A 12 -36.52 10.42 -8.10
C ALA A 12 -35.39 10.71 -9.11
N ASP A 13 -35.21 12.00 -9.48
CA ASP A 13 -34.13 12.42 -10.37
C ASP A 13 -32.73 12.34 -9.70
N LEU A 14 -32.66 12.49 -8.38
CA LEU A 14 -31.44 12.34 -7.61
C LEU A 14 -30.95 10.88 -7.58
N PHE A 15 -31.86 9.90 -7.50
CA PHE A 15 -31.52 8.48 -7.53
C PHE A 15 -31.13 7.98 -8.93
N SER A 16 -31.56 8.62 -9.98
CA SER A 16 -31.18 8.27 -11.37
C SER A 16 -29.75 8.69 -11.74
N GLN A 17 -29.08 9.46 -10.88
CA GLN A 17 -27.71 9.95 -11.09
C GLN A 17 -26.65 9.20 -10.26
N ILE A 18 -27.05 8.21 -9.47
CA ILE A 18 -26.14 7.36 -8.73
C ILE A 18 -25.76 6.17 -9.62
N SER A 19 -24.49 6.02 -9.91
CA SER A 19 -23.94 4.83 -10.58
C SER A 19 -23.13 4.01 -9.58
N LEU A 20 -23.26 2.70 -9.64
CA LEU A 20 -22.47 1.76 -8.86
C LEU A 20 -21.65 0.90 -9.82
N GLN A 21 -20.36 0.81 -9.57
CA GLN A 21 -19.45 -0.11 -10.24
C GLN A 21 -18.70 -0.94 -9.21
N ILE A 22 -18.54 -2.22 -9.49
CA ILE A 22 -17.72 -3.14 -8.69
C ILE A 22 -16.79 -3.91 -9.61
N GLY A 23 -15.60 -4.23 -9.14
CA GLY A 23 -14.63 -4.94 -9.96
C GLY A 23 -13.51 -5.56 -9.16
N GLY A 24 -12.69 -6.31 -9.87
CA GLY A 24 -11.47 -6.90 -9.35
C GLY A 24 -10.31 -6.68 -10.29
N GLY A 25 -9.12 -6.70 -9.75
CA GLY A 25 -7.92 -6.41 -10.52
C GLY A 25 -6.65 -6.93 -9.90
N LEU A 26 -5.58 -6.68 -10.59
CA LEU A 26 -4.23 -6.99 -10.19
C LEU A 26 -3.32 -5.77 -10.47
N GLY A 27 -2.16 -5.76 -9.83
CA GLY A 27 -1.22 -4.66 -10.03
C GLY A 27 0.21 -5.04 -9.67
N TYR A 28 1.09 -4.13 -10.01
CA TYR A 28 2.51 -4.17 -9.71
C TYR A 28 2.86 -3.07 -8.71
N ILE A 29 3.72 -3.39 -7.73
CA ILE A 29 4.19 -2.46 -6.71
C ILE A 29 5.69 -2.27 -6.89
N SER A 30 6.10 -1.00 -6.93
CA SER A 30 7.49 -0.58 -6.95
C SER A 30 7.79 0.22 -5.68
N PRO A 31 8.45 -0.40 -4.68
CA PRO A 31 8.90 0.29 -3.47
C PRO A 31 9.74 1.53 -3.79
N ALA A 32 9.60 2.56 -2.98
CA ALA A 32 10.27 3.84 -3.15
C ALA A 32 10.85 4.35 -1.81
N GLY A 33 11.89 5.18 -1.88
CA GLY A 33 12.53 5.75 -0.70
C GLY A 33 13.09 4.65 0.22
N ASP A 34 12.78 4.74 1.51
CA ASP A 34 13.28 3.79 2.52
C ASP A 34 12.64 2.40 2.40
N TYR A 35 11.49 2.29 1.73
CA TYR A 35 10.86 0.98 1.49
C TYR A 35 11.63 0.14 0.46
N GLY A 36 12.28 0.79 -0.52
CA GLY A 36 13.20 0.17 -1.47
C GLY A 36 14.59 -0.07 -0.88
N GLY A 37 15.57 -0.16 -1.76
CA GLY A 37 16.98 -0.33 -1.40
C GLY A 37 17.49 -1.74 -1.61
N SER A 38 18.66 -2.01 -1.05
CA SER A 38 19.29 -3.32 -1.07
C SER A 38 19.09 -4.07 0.25
N THR A 39 19.36 -5.38 0.25
CA THR A 39 19.38 -6.19 1.47
C THR A 39 20.53 -5.78 2.41
N ILE A 40 21.58 -5.16 1.91
CA ILE A 40 22.65 -4.53 2.72
C ILE A 40 22.05 -3.35 3.49
N ASP A 41 21.32 -2.44 2.82
CA ASP A 41 20.62 -1.34 3.51
C ASP A 41 19.63 -1.84 4.56
N PHE A 42 18.99 -2.99 4.32
CA PHE A 42 18.10 -3.63 5.29
C PHE A 42 18.87 -4.16 6.50
N TYR A 43 19.97 -4.86 6.27
CA TYR A 43 20.82 -5.38 7.33
C TYR A 43 21.43 -4.26 8.19
N ASP A 44 21.78 -3.14 7.57
CA ASP A 44 22.26 -1.93 8.25
C ASP A 44 21.14 -1.14 8.93
N GLY A 45 19.87 -1.53 8.75
CA GLY A 45 18.71 -0.88 9.36
C GLY A 45 18.34 0.47 8.78
N THR A 46 18.93 0.86 7.65
CA THR A 46 18.68 2.15 7.00
C THR A 46 17.44 2.13 6.12
N LYS A 47 17.15 0.97 5.47
CA LYS A 47 15.99 0.78 4.58
C LYS A 47 15.37 -0.60 4.78
N TYR A 48 14.28 -0.87 4.03
CA TYR A 48 13.62 -2.18 4.05
C TYR A 48 14.14 -3.16 3.00
N GLY A 49 14.92 -2.70 2.01
CA GLY A 49 15.52 -3.56 1.00
C GLY A 49 14.53 -4.25 0.06
N MET A 50 13.33 -3.70 -0.12
CA MET A 50 12.32 -4.29 -1.00
C MET A 50 12.57 -3.94 -2.46
N SER A 51 12.43 -4.93 -3.36
CA SER A 51 12.66 -4.74 -4.81
C SER A 51 11.37 -4.44 -5.55
N SER A 52 10.39 -5.34 -5.48
CA SER A 52 9.13 -5.21 -6.20
C SER A 52 8.08 -6.15 -5.62
N GLY A 53 6.84 -5.99 -6.08
CA GLY A 53 5.75 -6.82 -5.63
C GLY A 53 4.53 -6.79 -6.53
N PHE A 54 3.55 -7.61 -6.16
CA PHE A 54 2.27 -7.70 -6.86
C PHE A 54 1.13 -7.53 -5.87
N ASN A 55 -0.01 -7.07 -6.37
CA ASN A 55 -1.23 -7.02 -5.60
C ASN A 55 -2.42 -7.64 -6.35
N TYR A 56 -3.40 -8.06 -5.55
CA TYR A 56 -4.75 -8.40 -5.99
C TYR A 56 -5.71 -7.52 -5.21
N HIS A 57 -6.72 -6.97 -5.90
CA HIS A 57 -7.65 -6.06 -5.25
C HIS A 57 -9.08 -6.20 -5.77
N ALA A 58 -10.02 -5.81 -4.91
CA ALA A 58 -11.39 -5.53 -5.28
C ALA A 58 -11.64 -4.03 -5.11
N LYS A 59 -12.29 -3.41 -6.10
CA LYS A 59 -12.65 -1.99 -6.11
C LYS A 59 -14.16 -1.82 -6.25
N ALA A 60 -14.74 -0.95 -5.45
CA ALA A 60 -16.10 -0.45 -5.63
C ALA A 60 -16.05 1.06 -5.87
N ARG A 61 -16.92 1.56 -6.74
CA ARG A 61 -17.04 2.98 -7.08
C ARG A 61 -18.51 3.37 -7.08
N VAL A 62 -18.84 4.46 -6.41
CA VAL A 62 -20.17 5.06 -6.38
C VAL A 62 -20.08 6.46 -7.01
N GLY A 63 -20.74 6.65 -8.13
CA GLY A 63 -20.82 7.94 -8.79
C GLY A 63 -21.86 8.85 -8.14
N LEU A 64 -21.46 10.08 -7.84
CA LEU A 64 -22.26 11.13 -7.22
C LEU A 64 -22.05 12.44 -7.99
N LEU A 65 -23.07 13.03 -8.53
CA LEU A 65 -23.14 14.45 -9.04
C LEU A 65 -21.77 15.13 -9.36
N GLY A 66 -20.95 14.52 -10.26
CA GLY A 66 -19.70 15.14 -10.73
C GLY A 66 -18.42 14.63 -10.07
N PHE A 67 -18.51 13.75 -9.06
CA PHE A 67 -17.37 13.03 -8.51
C PHE A 67 -17.78 11.61 -8.10
N ASN A 68 -16.83 10.75 -7.89
CA ASN A 68 -17.06 9.40 -7.38
C ASN A 68 -16.47 9.28 -5.97
N LEU A 69 -17.06 8.38 -5.19
CA LEU A 69 -16.40 7.81 -4.01
C LEU A 69 -15.97 6.39 -4.37
N PHE A 70 -14.78 6.00 -3.97
CA PHE A 70 -14.33 4.64 -4.16
C PHE A 70 -13.81 4.01 -2.87
N GLY A 71 -13.84 2.67 -2.85
CA GLY A 71 -13.21 1.85 -1.84
C GLY A 71 -12.46 0.70 -2.50
N ILE A 72 -11.31 0.35 -1.93
CA ILE A 72 -10.47 -0.77 -2.37
C ILE A 72 -10.13 -1.63 -1.16
N ILE A 73 -10.22 -2.95 -1.34
CA ILE A 73 -9.62 -3.94 -0.46
C ILE A 73 -8.53 -4.61 -1.27
N GLU A 74 -7.32 -4.65 -0.72
CA GLU A 74 -6.13 -5.09 -1.42
C GLU A 74 -5.27 -6.01 -0.56
N TYR A 75 -4.71 -7.03 -1.19
CA TYR A 75 -3.63 -7.84 -0.64
C TYR A 75 -2.43 -7.75 -1.56
N SER A 76 -1.28 -7.42 -0.98
CA SER A 76 -0.03 -7.21 -1.69
C SER A 76 1.10 -8.03 -1.09
N THR A 77 2.03 -8.46 -1.91
CA THR A 77 3.30 -9.05 -1.48
C THR A 77 4.45 -8.30 -2.11
N VAL A 78 5.45 -7.98 -1.32
CA VAL A 78 6.67 -7.29 -1.75
C VAL A 78 7.86 -8.02 -1.14
N SER A 79 8.91 -8.26 -1.90
CA SER A 79 10.10 -8.97 -1.42
C SER A 79 11.40 -8.33 -1.89
N GLY A 80 12.45 -8.62 -1.16
CA GLY A 80 13.84 -8.34 -1.52
C GLY A 80 14.72 -9.50 -1.09
N ASP A 81 15.69 -9.82 -1.90
CA ASP A 81 16.68 -10.89 -1.68
C ASP A 81 18.08 -10.42 -2.07
N GLY A 82 19.08 -10.91 -1.38
CA GLY A 82 20.48 -10.58 -1.64
C GLY A 82 21.41 -10.83 -0.45
N GLU A 83 22.59 -10.26 -0.53
CA GLU A 83 23.61 -10.39 0.51
C GLU A 83 23.36 -9.44 1.69
N SER A 84 23.83 -9.82 2.89
CA SER A 84 23.80 -8.94 4.08
C SER A 84 24.95 -7.93 4.07
N GLU A 85 26.12 -8.37 3.57
CA GLU A 85 27.31 -7.57 3.32
C GLU A 85 27.97 -8.09 2.05
N ALA A 86 28.85 -7.29 1.44
CA ALA A 86 29.51 -7.71 0.19
C ALA A 86 30.27 -9.05 0.35
N GLY A 87 29.77 -10.10 -0.29
CA GLY A 87 30.33 -11.45 -0.24
C GLY A 87 30.04 -12.24 1.03
N GLN A 88 29.09 -11.83 1.87
CA GLN A 88 28.77 -12.51 3.12
C GLN A 88 27.27 -12.60 3.35
N GLY A 89 26.84 -13.83 3.71
CA GLY A 89 25.49 -14.13 4.13
C GLY A 89 24.41 -13.81 3.10
N GLU A 90 23.26 -14.43 3.24
CA GLU A 90 22.08 -14.18 2.41
C GLU A 90 20.92 -13.72 3.29
N VAL A 91 20.16 -12.76 2.79
CA VAL A 91 18.95 -12.20 3.41
C VAL A 91 17.81 -12.26 2.41
N GLU A 92 16.71 -12.89 2.79
CA GLU A 92 15.43 -12.80 2.08
C GLU A 92 14.45 -12.07 3.00
N ASN A 93 13.88 -10.97 2.54
CA ASN A 93 12.88 -10.19 3.28
C ASN A 93 11.59 -10.12 2.47
N SER A 94 10.47 -10.45 3.07
CA SER A 94 9.15 -10.46 2.44
C SER A 94 8.13 -9.78 3.32
N HIS A 95 7.43 -8.81 2.76
CA HIS A 95 6.27 -8.18 3.38
C HIS A 95 4.99 -8.57 2.66
N SER A 96 3.99 -8.97 3.44
CA SER A 96 2.60 -9.11 3.03
C SER A 96 1.82 -7.92 3.61
N LEU A 97 1.04 -7.27 2.77
CA LEU A 97 0.31 -6.05 3.13
C LEU A 97 -1.18 -6.22 2.79
N PHE A 98 -2.02 -6.19 3.81
CA PHE A 98 -3.46 -6.06 3.64
C PHE A 98 -3.86 -4.61 3.84
N SER A 99 -4.51 -4.01 2.82
CA SER A 99 -4.91 -2.61 2.82
C SER A 99 -6.40 -2.43 2.56
N ILE A 100 -7.00 -1.50 3.29
CA ILE A 100 -8.33 -0.95 2.98
C ILE A 100 -8.14 0.52 2.67
N LYS A 101 -8.55 0.94 1.47
CA LYS A 101 -8.39 2.30 0.95
C LYS A 101 -9.77 2.89 0.64
N ALA A 102 -9.97 4.18 0.89
CA ALA A 102 -11.19 4.88 0.49
C ALA A 102 -10.91 6.37 0.24
N GLY A 103 -11.61 6.94 -0.74
CA GLY A 103 -11.43 8.33 -1.09
C GLY A 103 -12.31 8.85 -2.22
N PRO A 104 -12.21 10.15 -2.51
CA PRO A 104 -12.84 10.76 -3.67
C PRO A 104 -12.04 10.52 -4.96
N GLU A 105 -12.76 10.39 -6.06
CA GLU A 105 -12.24 10.29 -7.42
C GLU A 105 -12.97 11.32 -8.29
N PHE A 106 -12.22 12.15 -8.99
CA PHE A 106 -12.73 13.18 -9.88
C PHE A 106 -12.58 12.73 -11.34
N ASN A 107 -13.70 12.54 -12.01
CA ASN A 107 -13.74 12.11 -13.38
C ASN A 107 -13.54 13.31 -14.33
N LEU A 108 -12.56 13.21 -15.22
CA LEU A 108 -12.18 14.23 -16.21
C LEU A 108 -12.53 13.78 -17.64
N SER A 109 -13.49 12.85 -17.78
CA SER A 109 -13.83 12.27 -19.07
C SER A 109 -14.59 13.26 -19.95
N PRO A 110 -14.24 13.37 -21.24
CA PRO A 110 -15.07 14.09 -22.21
C PRO A 110 -16.43 13.39 -22.36
N PRO A 111 -17.53 14.14 -22.55
CA PRO A 111 -18.84 13.54 -22.78
C PRO A 111 -18.83 12.59 -23.99
N LEU A 112 -19.47 11.43 -23.84
CA LEU A 112 -19.60 10.39 -24.89
C LEU A 112 -18.29 9.78 -25.41
N SER A 113 -17.17 9.98 -24.69
CA SER A 113 -15.89 9.35 -25.03
C SER A 113 -15.83 7.95 -24.41
N PRO A 114 -15.38 6.93 -25.17
CA PRO A 114 -15.09 5.60 -24.62
C PRO A 114 -13.81 5.59 -23.77
N VAL A 115 -13.08 6.69 -23.72
CA VAL A 115 -11.87 6.88 -22.92
C VAL A 115 -12.11 8.01 -21.93
N GLY A 116 -12.02 7.70 -20.66
CA GLY A 116 -12.08 8.63 -19.56
C GLY A 116 -10.75 8.75 -18.84
N PHE A 117 -10.58 9.82 -18.08
CA PHE A 117 -9.44 10.05 -17.19
C PHE A 117 -9.97 10.38 -15.81
N TYR A 118 -9.22 10.06 -14.79
CA TYR A 118 -9.54 10.47 -13.42
C TYR A 118 -8.28 10.83 -12.64
N ILE A 119 -8.50 11.60 -11.59
CA ILE A 119 -7.53 11.81 -10.51
C ILE A 119 -8.22 11.45 -9.19
N ASP A 120 -7.47 10.92 -8.27
CA ASP A 120 -7.99 10.51 -6.97
C ASP A 120 -7.02 10.80 -5.83
N GLY A 121 -7.57 10.72 -4.61
CA GLY A 121 -6.81 10.72 -3.38
C GLY A 121 -7.53 9.86 -2.36
N PHE A 122 -6.81 9.23 -1.43
CA PHE A 122 -7.38 8.31 -0.48
C PHE A 122 -6.64 8.29 0.85
N VAL A 123 -7.34 7.82 1.85
CA VAL A 123 -6.78 7.36 3.12
C VAL A 123 -6.74 5.84 3.12
N SER A 124 -5.83 5.26 3.89
CA SER A 124 -5.70 3.80 3.99
C SER A 124 -5.41 3.34 5.41
N VAL A 125 -5.87 2.12 5.69
CA VAL A 125 -5.44 1.32 6.84
C VAL A 125 -4.67 0.13 6.29
N ASN A 126 -3.43 -0.03 6.75
CA ASN A 126 -2.46 -0.96 6.19
C ASN A 126 -1.97 -1.89 7.30
N THR A 127 -2.20 -3.19 7.16
CA THR A 127 -1.72 -4.21 8.09
C THR A 127 -0.59 -4.99 7.42
N PHE A 128 0.59 -4.88 7.98
CA PHE A 128 1.80 -5.56 7.56
C PHE A 128 1.96 -6.87 8.32
N SER A 129 2.51 -7.85 7.63
CA SER A 129 3.05 -9.10 8.13
C SER A 129 4.14 -9.55 7.17
N GLY A 130 4.84 -10.63 7.45
CA GLY A 130 5.86 -11.11 6.52
C GLY A 130 6.81 -12.09 7.16
N THR A 131 7.92 -12.34 6.48
CA THR A 131 9.00 -13.19 6.98
C THR A 131 10.35 -12.59 6.60
N VAL A 132 11.33 -12.87 7.45
CA VAL A 132 12.73 -12.55 7.19
C VAL A 132 13.53 -13.83 7.35
N LYS A 133 14.39 -14.14 6.39
CA LYS A 133 15.26 -15.31 6.44
C LYS A 133 16.72 -14.89 6.34
N PHE A 134 17.53 -15.41 7.23
CA PHE A 134 18.97 -15.19 7.29
C PHE A 134 19.72 -16.50 7.06
N GLN A 135 20.78 -16.46 6.29
CA GLN A 135 21.66 -17.58 6.06
C GLN A 135 23.14 -17.14 6.05
N GLY A 136 23.90 -17.59 7.04
CA GLY A 136 25.32 -17.26 7.16
C GLY A 136 25.65 -15.79 7.41
N VAL A 137 24.69 -15.03 7.93
CA VAL A 137 24.82 -13.61 8.27
C VAL A 137 25.52 -13.45 9.60
N ALA A 138 26.44 -12.51 9.71
CA ALA A 138 27.13 -12.21 10.96
C ALA A 138 26.15 -11.72 12.04
N GLU A 139 26.35 -12.14 13.29
CA GLU A 139 25.60 -11.71 14.49
C GLU A 139 24.09 -12.01 14.48
N VAL A 140 23.56 -12.66 13.43
CA VAL A 140 22.16 -13.07 13.34
C VAL A 140 22.11 -14.59 13.16
N PRO A 141 21.36 -15.34 14.02
CA PRO A 141 21.18 -16.76 13.83
C PRO A 141 20.53 -17.07 12.47
N SER A 142 21.08 -18.06 11.75
CA SER A 142 20.46 -18.52 10.50
C SER A 142 19.10 -19.15 10.78
N GLY A 143 18.09 -18.79 10.00
CA GLY A 143 16.72 -19.25 10.17
C GLY A 143 15.73 -18.36 9.43
N GLU A 144 14.47 -18.77 9.46
CA GLU A 144 13.34 -18.00 8.99
C GLU A 144 12.51 -17.53 10.20
N TYR A 145 12.15 -16.26 10.21
CA TYR A 145 11.49 -15.60 11.32
C TYR A 145 10.27 -14.84 10.81
N ASP A 146 9.15 -15.00 11.51
CA ASP A 146 7.94 -14.26 11.22
C ASP A 146 8.08 -12.79 11.64
N LEU A 147 7.60 -11.89 10.79
CA LEU A 147 7.45 -10.48 11.10
C LEU A 147 6.21 -10.27 11.98
N GLU A 148 6.36 -9.63 13.12
CA GLU A 148 5.25 -9.24 13.97
C GLU A 148 4.27 -8.34 13.20
N SER A 149 2.98 -8.67 13.29
CA SER A 149 1.96 -7.93 12.56
C SER A 149 1.82 -6.49 13.09
N ALA A 150 1.84 -5.53 12.18
CA ALA A 150 1.76 -4.11 12.50
C ALA A 150 0.73 -3.39 11.63
N THR A 151 -0.11 -2.56 12.24
CA THR A 151 -1.09 -1.73 11.51
C THR A 151 -0.65 -0.28 11.48
N ARG A 152 -0.75 0.35 10.30
CA ARG A 152 -0.38 1.74 10.03
C ARG A 152 -1.50 2.45 9.27
N PHE A 153 -1.55 3.77 9.43
CA PHE A 153 -2.44 4.62 8.65
C PHE A 153 -1.64 5.32 7.57
N GLY A 154 -2.19 5.32 6.37
CA GLY A 154 -1.55 5.88 5.20
C GLY A 154 -2.46 6.81 4.42
N VAL A 155 -1.87 7.46 3.44
CA VAL A 155 -2.56 8.27 2.44
C VAL A 155 -1.97 7.98 1.06
N GLY A 156 -2.69 8.28 0.02
CA GLY A 156 -2.17 8.18 -1.33
C GLY A 156 -2.95 9.05 -2.29
N ALA A 157 -2.35 9.24 -3.44
CA ALA A 157 -2.98 9.95 -4.54
C ALA A 157 -2.54 9.35 -5.89
N GLY A 158 -3.35 9.54 -6.89
CA GLY A 158 -3.06 9.03 -8.21
C GLY A 158 -4.05 9.48 -9.27
N GLY A 159 -4.15 8.66 -10.27
CA GLY A 159 -5.09 8.83 -11.36
C GLY A 159 -4.98 7.70 -12.35
N GLY A 160 -5.82 7.73 -13.36
CA GLY A 160 -5.84 6.66 -14.33
C GLY A 160 -6.69 6.94 -15.54
N VAL A 161 -6.81 5.89 -16.33
CA VAL A 161 -7.57 5.86 -17.58
C VAL A 161 -8.68 4.84 -17.46
N LEU A 162 -9.89 5.24 -17.82
CA LEU A 162 -11.07 4.39 -17.93
C LEU A 162 -11.32 4.07 -19.40
N LEU A 163 -11.46 2.80 -19.72
CA LEU A 163 -11.72 2.33 -21.08
C LEU A 163 -13.07 1.59 -21.10
N ASP A 164 -14.09 2.24 -21.67
CA ASP A 164 -15.45 1.70 -21.84
C ASP A 164 -15.56 0.99 -23.19
N LEU A 165 -14.88 -0.16 -23.33
CA LEU A 165 -14.83 -0.92 -24.58
C LEU A 165 -16.02 -1.87 -24.76
N ILE A 166 -16.69 -2.22 -23.68
CA ILE A 166 -17.85 -3.13 -23.67
C ILE A 166 -18.95 -2.46 -22.84
N PRO A 167 -20.23 -2.53 -23.25
CA PRO A 167 -21.31 -1.73 -22.67
C PRO A 167 -21.51 -1.81 -21.16
N ILE A 168 -21.05 -2.89 -20.52
CA ILE A 168 -21.21 -3.13 -19.07
C ILE A 168 -19.87 -3.26 -18.33
N VAL A 169 -18.75 -3.20 -19.07
CA VAL A 169 -17.40 -3.40 -18.49
C VAL A 169 -16.50 -2.21 -18.80
N THR A 170 -15.99 -1.60 -17.74
CA THR A 170 -14.96 -0.56 -17.80
C THR A 170 -13.63 -1.15 -17.36
N PHE A 171 -12.59 -1.03 -18.14
CA PHE A 171 -11.22 -1.29 -17.71
C PHE A 171 -10.62 -0.03 -17.10
N ASP A 172 -10.17 -0.14 -15.86
CA ASP A 172 -9.56 0.94 -15.09
C ASP A 172 -8.06 0.65 -14.96
N ILE A 173 -7.23 1.51 -15.56
CA ILE A 173 -5.78 1.44 -15.52
C ILE A 173 -5.31 2.60 -14.66
N GLY A 174 -4.78 2.30 -13.47
CA GLY A 174 -4.42 3.30 -12.46
C GLY A 174 -2.92 3.34 -12.16
N VAL A 175 -2.46 4.52 -11.76
CA VAL A 175 -1.12 4.76 -11.19
C VAL A 175 -1.28 5.57 -9.92
N HIS A 176 -0.78 5.05 -8.80
CA HIS A 176 -0.92 5.66 -7.49
C HIS A 176 0.41 5.72 -6.76
N TYR A 177 0.63 6.78 -6.00
CA TYR A 177 1.71 6.86 -5.03
C TYR A 177 1.13 6.71 -3.64
N ASN A 178 1.61 5.70 -2.91
CA ASN A 178 1.14 5.34 -1.58
C ASN A 178 2.20 5.72 -0.54
N LEU A 179 1.75 6.34 0.54
CA LEU A 179 2.47 6.58 1.78
C LEU A 179 1.79 5.69 2.84
N TYR A 180 2.32 4.49 3.09
CA TYR A 180 1.61 3.47 3.86
C TYR A 180 1.64 3.68 5.37
N ASN A 181 2.63 4.41 5.91
CA ASN A 181 2.87 4.57 7.35
C ASN A 181 2.99 6.03 7.80
N VAL A 182 2.11 6.90 7.35
CA VAL A 182 2.08 8.33 7.77
C VAL A 182 1.83 8.47 9.27
N LEU A 183 1.02 7.56 9.85
CA LEU A 183 0.73 7.52 11.28
C LEU A 183 0.83 6.10 11.84
N GLY A 184 1.18 6.02 13.13
CA GLY A 184 1.25 4.76 13.88
C GLY A 184 2.63 4.09 13.83
N GLN A 185 3.65 4.78 13.36
CA GLN A 185 5.03 4.32 13.40
C GLN A 185 5.46 3.98 14.83
N THR A 186 6.16 2.88 15.00
CA THR A 186 6.64 2.41 16.32
C THR A 186 7.94 1.63 16.18
N TYR A 187 8.76 1.70 17.21
CA TYR A 187 9.89 0.80 17.43
C TYR A 187 9.52 -0.22 18.53
N THR A 188 9.70 -1.49 18.27
CA THR A 188 9.34 -2.59 19.18
C THR A 188 10.54 -3.46 19.58
N GLY A 189 11.76 -3.10 19.22
CA GLY A 189 12.97 -3.81 19.58
C GLY A 189 13.17 -3.88 21.09
N THR A 190 13.81 -4.95 21.57
CA THR A 190 14.21 -5.14 22.96
C THR A 190 15.72 -5.21 23.08
N THR A 191 16.28 -4.49 24.03
CA THR A 191 17.74 -4.40 24.26
C THR A 191 18.40 -5.69 24.77
N THR A 192 17.65 -6.78 24.94
CA THR A 192 18.10 -7.92 25.73
C THR A 192 18.40 -9.18 24.95
N ASN A 193 18.22 -9.23 23.60
CA ASN A 193 18.37 -10.51 22.96
C ASN A 193 18.82 -10.51 21.52
N PRO A 194 19.45 -11.60 21.09
CA PRO A 194 20.72 -11.48 20.39
C PRO A 194 20.59 -10.39 19.38
N LYS A 195 21.34 -9.52 19.66
CA LYS A 195 21.77 -8.31 19.03
C LYS A 195 21.21 -8.08 17.67
N ARG A 196 20.26 -7.91 17.16
CA ARG A 196 19.74 -7.56 15.84
C ARG A 196 18.46 -8.29 15.43
N LEU A 197 18.17 -9.48 15.97
CA LEU A 197 17.03 -10.25 15.52
C LEU A 197 15.70 -9.51 15.73
N ASP A 198 15.53 -8.91 16.90
CA ASP A 198 14.32 -8.15 17.25
C ASP A 198 14.09 -6.92 16.37
N ALA A 199 15.15 -6.30 15.86
CA ALA A 199 15.02 -5.20 14.94
C ALA A 199 14.48 -5.62 13.54
N TYR A 200 14.63 -6.88 13.19
CA TYR A 200 14.19 -7.43 11.91
C TYR A 200 12.86 -8.17 11.98
N THR A 201 12.44 -8.59 13.16
CA THR A 201 11.21 -9.39 13.35
C THR A 201 9.95 -8.55 13.59
N SER A 202 10.06 -7.24 13.52
CA SER A 202 8.93 -6.33 13.49
C SER A 202 9.17 -5.21 12.47
N LEU A 203 8.13 -4.44 12.14
CA LEU A 203 8.22 -3.42 11.11
C LEU A 203 9.24 -2.34 11.46
N ASN A 204 9.33 -1.96 12.74
CA ASN A 204 10.30 -1.00 13.28
C ASN A 204 10.52 0.22 12.39
N ASP A 205 9.45 0.94 12.09
CA ASP A 205 9.45 2.09 11.21
C ASP A 205 9.67 3.44 11.94
N ASP A 206 9.74 3.42 13.28
CA ASP A 206 10.28 4.52 14.07
C ASP A 206 11.74 4.23 14.44
N LYS A 207 12.47 5.25 14.79
CA LYS A 207 13.88 5.10 15.19
C LYS A 207 14.00 4.38 16.53
N ASP A 208 15.11 3.69 16.72
CA ASP A 208 15.49 3.14 18.02
C ASP A 208 15.79 4.29 19.00
N PRO A 209 15.06 4.42 20.12
CA PRO A 209 15.29 5.49 21.09
C PRO A 209 16.64 5.39 21.81
N LEU A 210 17.31 4.24 21.75
CA LEU A 210 18.61 4.01 22.34
C LEU A 210 19.77 4.26 21.38
N TYR A 211 19.47 4.54 20.11
CA TYR A 211 20.49 4.80 19.10
C TYR A 211 21.55 5.81 19.56
N GLY A 212 22.81 5.43 19.39
CA GLY A 212 23.98 6.24 19.78
C GLY A 212 24.37 6.15 21.26
N THR A 213 23.74 5.33 22.08
CA THR A 213 24.12 5.11 23.48
C THR A 213 25.07 3.92 23.71
N ASP A 214 25.06 2.96 22.75
CA ASP A 214 25.94 1.79 22.75
C ASP A 214 26.08 1.22 21.33
N ASP A 215 27.23 1.32 20.72
CA ASP A 215 27.49 1.06 19.29
C ASP A 215 27.19 -0.38 18.82
N ASP A 216 27.12 -1.34 19.73
CA ASP A 216 26.94 -2.74 19.38
C ASP A 216 25.47 -3.19 19.26
N ILE A 217 24.51 -2.32 19.55
CA ILE A 217 23.10 -2.71 19.73
C ILE A 217 22.18 -2.12 18.64
N TYR A 218 22.63 -1.13 17.89
CA TYR A 218 21.76 -0.31 17.08
C TYR A 218 21.72 -0.63 15.66
N ILE A 219 20.47 -0.61 15.15
CA ILE A 219 20.23 -0.95 13.79
C ILE A 219 19.40 0.10 13.09
N ILE A 220 18.43 0.72 13.79
CA ILE A 220 17.52 1.66 13.16
C ILE A 220 17.82 3.08 13.61
N GLU A 221 18.47 3.79 12.72
CA GLU A 221 19.01 5.13 12.95
C GLU A 221 17.95 6.21 12.84
N ASN A 222 17.05 6.05 11.89
CA ASN A 222 16.05 7.03 11.53
C ASN A 222 14.68 6.38 11.33
N THR A 223 13.64 7.20 11.47
CA THR A 223 12.29 6.82 11.06
C THR A 223 12.28 6.48 9.57
N ARG A 224 11.73 5.31 9.21
CA ARG A 224 11.70 4.81 7.83
C ARG A 224 10.32 4.96 7.22
N ALA A 225 10.24 5.62 6.07
CA ALA A 225 9.01 5.79 5.34
C ALA A 225 8.71 4.56 4.46
N ILE A 226 7.46 4.07 4.50
CA ILE A 226 7.02 2.96 3.66
C ILE A 226 6.19 3.54 2.52
N ASN A 227 6.85 3.76 1.38
CA ASN A 227 6.26 4.38 0.21
C ASN A 227 6.39 3.48 -1.02
N ALA A 228 5.40 3.51 -1.91
CA ALA A 228 5.51 2.79 -3.17
C ALA A 228 4.69 3.42 -4.30
N TRP A 229 5.17 3.26 -5.52
CA TRP A 229 4.37 3.38 -6.72
C TRP A 229 3.58 2.10 -6.94
N GLN A 230 2.33 2.23 -7.36
CA GLN A 230 1.45 1.12 -7.66
C GLN A 230 0.81 1.34 -9.03
N PHE A 231 0.89 0.31 -9.87
CA PHE A 231 0.27 0.27 -11.19
C PHE A 231 -0.81 -0.79 -11.17
N THR A 232 -2.04 -0.45 -11.52
CA THR A 232 -3.20 -1.34 -11.41
C THR A 232 -3.94 -1.49 -12.72
N LEU A 233 -4.51 -2.68 -12.91
CA LEU A 233 -5.49 -2.97 -13.95
C LEU A 233 -6.70 -3.63 -13.28
N THR A 234 -7.87 -3.00 -13.41
CA THR A 234 -9.12 -3.44 -12.80
C THR A 234 -10.19 -3.58 -13.88
N ALA A 235 -10.94 -4.67 -13.86
CA ALA A 235 -12.16 -4.81 -14.66
C ALA A 235 -13.36 -4.49 -13.75
N MET A 236 -14.10 -3.45 -14.10
CA MET A 236 -15.26 -2.93 -13.36
C MET A 236 -16.54 -3.26 -14.11
N ILE A 237 -17.58 -3.67 -13.39
CA ILE A 237 -18.92 -3.93 -13.94
C ILE A 237 -19.86 -2.87 -13.36
N GLY A 238 -20.56 -2.14 -14.23
CA GLY A 238 -21.62 -1.22 -13.86
C GLY A 238 -22.92 -1.97 -13.49
N ILE A 239 -23.56 -1.55 -12.41
CA ILE A 239 -24.82 -2.11 -11.90
C ILE A 239 -25.88 -1.03 -11.87
#